data_1763c56fb7f83f64c7d6440c77f6ec7c
#
_entry.id   1763c56fb7f83f64c7d6440c77f6ec7c
#
_cell.length_a   1.000
_cell.length_b   1.000
_cell.length_c   1.000
_cell.angle_alpha   90.00
_cell.angle_beta   90.00
_cell.angle_gamma   90.00
#
_symmetry.space_group_name_H-M   'P 1'
#
loop_
_entity.id
_entity.type
_entity.pdbx_description
1 polymer ?
#
loop_
_entity_poly.entity_id
_entity_poly.type
_entity_poly.pdbx_seq_one_letter_code
_entity_poly.pdbx_strand_id
1 'polypeptide(L)'
;MKTNLLFLSFLSSIILASCVTQRSASYAYDGGPVGGIYLDQNNELFEQGARTEINKKVIFSSSIYLTVENPDSAIAHLTNIAQKHKGYVQESGTTKCVIRIPNETRTAAAGEIETCGKVTYKNTTGEDVTDEYADYAIRLDNAKKARQRYLELLEKAENVAEALLVEKELERLNETIDLLEGKMNRIDHLSTFSTITIYLKEKKKPGIIGYIGIGIYHSVKWLFVRN
;
A
#
# COMPACT_ATOMS: atom_id res chain seq x y z
N MET A 1 -36.01 -12.33 -52.15
CA MET A 1 -35.38 -13.47 -51.51
C MET A 1 -35.21 -13.08 -50.06
N LYS A 2 -36.24 -13.19 -49.20
CA LYS A 2 -36.70 -14.38 -48.44
C LYS A 2 -35.54 -15.05 -47.70
N THR A 3 -35.40 -14.72 -46.44
CA THR A 3 -35.08 -15.50 -45.24
C THR A 3 -34.31 -14.61 -44.25
N ASN A 4 -34.99 -14.20 -43.18
CA ASN A 4 -34.49 -14.07 -41.81
C ASN A 4 -35.48 -13.26 -40.95
N LEU A 5 -36.76 -13.67 -41.03
CA LEU A 5 -37.82 -13.07 -40.20
C LEU A 5 -38.29 -14.04 -39.10
N LEU A 6 -37.42 -14.96 -38.63
CA LEU A 6 -37.81 -16.01 -37.69
C LEU A 6 -36.95 -16.10 -36.42
N PHE A 7 -36.10 -15.09 -36.14
CA PHE A 7 -35.29 -15.11 -34.92
C PHE A 7 -35.68 -14.05 -33.88
N LEU A 8 -36.81 -13.36 -34.07
CA LEU A 8 -37.24 -12.27 -33.16
C LEU A 8 -38.45 -12.62 -32.29
N SER A 9 -38.82 -13.91 -32.14
CA SER A 9 -40.01 -14.27 -31.37
C SER A 9 -39.78 -15.24 -30.19
N PHE A 10 -38.56 -15.42 -29.71
CA PHE A 10 -38.29 -16.39 -28.61
C PHE A 10 -37.59 -15.78 -27.36
N LEU A 11 -37.66 -14.48 -27.18
CA LEU A 11 -37.08 -13.85 -25.95
C LEU A 11 -38.12 -12.99 -25.21
N SER A 12 -39.32 -13.54 -25.02
CA SER A 12 -40.36 -12.91 -24.20
C SER A 12 -41.08 -13.99 -23.41
N SER A 13 -40.47 -14.51 -22.37
CA SER A 13 -41.17 -15.12 -21.22
C SER A 13 -40.12 -15.77 -20.30
N ILE A 14 -39.79 -15.15 -19.22
CA ILE A 14 -39.48 -15.71 -17.89
C ILE A 14 -39.03 -14.53 -17.03
N ILE A 15 -39.99 -13.74 -16.57
CA ILE A 15 -39.83 -12.94 -15.33
C ILE A 15 -40.74 -13.64 -14.32
N LEU A 16 -40.16 -14.56 -13.56
CA LEU A 16 -40.78 -15.06 -12.34
C LEU A 16 -40.10 -14.41 -11.16
N ALA A 17 -40.82 -13.53 -10.52
CA ALA A 17 -40.51 -12.91 -9.25
C ALA A 17 -40.30 -13.98 -8.18
N SER A 18 -39.08 -14.02 -7.58
CA SER A 18 -38.82 -14.70 -6.32
C SER A 18 -38.55 -13.65 -5.25
N CYS A 19 -39.63 -13.25 -4.56
CA CYS A 19 -39.55 -12.57 -3.26
C CYS A 19 -39.11 -13.57 -2.22
N VAL A 20 -37.84 -13.56 -1.85
CA VAL A 20 -37.35 -14.20 -0.63
C VAL A 20 -37.48 -13.21 0.50
N THR A 21 -38.50 -13.42 1.33
CA THR A 21 -38.70 -12.70 2.60
C THR A 21 -37.68 -13.21 3.61
N GLN A 22 -36.65 -12.45 3.87
CA GLN A 22 -35.69 -12.73 4.93
C GLN A 22 -36.31 -12.36 6.28
N ARG A 23 -36.79 -13.36 7.01
CA ARG A 23 -37.23 -13.24 8.40
C ARG A 23 -35.99 -13.04 9.28
N SER A 24 -35.78 -11.81 9.74
CA SER A 24 -34.90 -11.52 10.85
C SER A 24 -35.53 -12.05 12.15
N ALA A 25 -34.96 -13.11 12.71
CA ALA A 25 -35.29 -13.57 14.05
C ALA A 25 -34.69 -12.58 15.07
N SER A 26 -35.55 -11.75 15.64
CA SER A 26 -35.20 -10.99 16.84
C SER A 26 -35.25 -11.93 18.05
N TYR A 27 -34.07 -12.25 18.60
CA TYR A 27 -34.01 -12.87 19.93
C TYR A 27 -34.36 -11.80 20.96
N ALA A 28 -35.56 -11.88 21.51
CA ALA A 28 -35.93 -11.14 22.69
C ALA A 28 -35.14 -11.72 23.89
N TYR A 29 -34.20 -10.96 24.41
CA TYR A 29 -33.56 -11.23 25.68
C TYR A 29 -34.51 -10.79 26.79
N ASP A 30 -35.09 -11.76 27.49
CA ASP A 30 -35.90 -11.54 28.66
C ASP A 30 -34.98 -11.18 29.84
N GLY A 31 -34.85 -9.89 30.09
CA GLY A 31 -34.04 -9.33 31.18
C GLY A 31 -34.88 -9.14 32.43
N GLY A 32 -34.70 -10.05 33.40
CA GLY A 32 -35.19 -9.83 34.76
C GLY A 32 -34.54 -8.57 35.38
N PRO A 33 -35.16 -8.00 36.44
CA PRO A 33 -34.73 -6.74 37.02
C PRO A 33 -33.43 -6.88 37.78
N VAL A 34 -32.35 -6.37 37.22
CA VAL A 34 -31.05 -6.22 37.92
C VAL A 34 -31.02 -4.82 38.51
N GLY A 35 -30.81 -4.79 39.83
CA GLY A 35 -30.87 -3.64 40.70
C GLY A 35 -30.16 -2.40 40.23
N GLY A 36 -30.71 -1.27 40.67
CA GLY A 36 -30.27 0.06 40.34
C GLY A 36 -28.78 0.28 40.61
N ILE A 37 -28.08 0.70 39.59
CA ILE A 37 -26.74 1.26 39.73
C ILE A 37 -26.93 2.74 40.01
N TYR A 38 -26.60 3.14 41.22
CA TYR A 38 -26.51 4.54 41.62
C TYR A 38 -25.42 5.20 40.77
N LEU A 39 -25.80 6.21 40.00
CA LEU A 39 -24.85 7.09 39.32
C LEU A 39 -24.19 7.96 40.38
N ASP A 40 -22.98 7.62 40.78
CA ASP A 40 -22.12 8.48 41.57
C ASP A 40 -21.57 9.60 40.66
N GLN A 41 -21.79 10.86 41.08
CA GLN A 41 -21.45 12.06 40.32
C GLN A 41 -19.95 12.42 40.35
N ASN A 42 -19.03 11.46 40.46
CA ASN A 42 -17.60 11.71 40.50
C ASN A 42 -16.85 11.02 39.34
N ASN A 43 -17.35 11.10 38.13
CA ASN A 43 -16.76 10.45 36.97
C ASN A 43 -15.83 11.40 36.18
N GLU A 44 -14.97 12.15 36.87
CA GLU A 44 -13.89 12.95 36.21
C GLU A 44 -12.51 12.28 36.21
N LEU A 45 -12.38 11.02 36.62
CA LEU A 45 -11.05 10.39 36.79
C LEU A 45 -10.73 9.25 35.83
N PHE A 46 -11.54 8.94 34.85
CA PHE A 46 -11.24 7.83 33.90
C PHE A 46 -10.95 8.24 32.45
N GLU A 47 -10.84 9.52 32.14
CA GLU A 47 -10.45 9.97 30.79
C GLU A 47 -8.94 10.26 30.62
N GLN A 48 -8.12 9.97 31.62
CA GLN A 48 -6.67 9.94 31.44
C GLN A 48 -6.14 8.51 31.34
N GLY A 49 -6.88 7.63 30.68
CA GLY A 49 -6.29 6.49 30.02
C GLY A 49 -5.34 7.05 28.96
N ALA A 50 -4.03 6.99 29.23
CA ALA A 50 -3.00 7.32 28.26
C ALA A 50 -3.44 6.79 26.88
N ARG A 51 -3.82 7.70 25.98
CA ARG A 51 -3.69 7.45 24.56
C ARG A 51 -2.19 7.28 24.36
N THR A 52 -1.70 6.07 24.58
CA THR A 52 -0.45 5.65 24.01
C THR A 52 -0.63 5.96 22.54
N GLU A 53 0.02 7.02 22.05
CA GLU A 53 0.13 7.24 20.61
C GLU A 53 0.80 5.97 20.09
N ILE A 54 -0.03 5.05 19.62
CA ILE A 54 0.45 3.87 18.92
C ILE A 54 1.15 4.47 17.71
N ASN A 55 2.47 4.47 17.75
CA ASN A 55 3.30 5.00 16.66
C ASN A 55 3.03 4.11 15.44
N LYS A 56 1.98 4.50 14.71
CA LYS A 56 1.41 3.72 13.62
C LYS A 56 2.43 3.57 12.51
N LYS A 57 2.77 2.35 12.18
CA LYS A 57 3.69 2.01 11.08
C LYS A 57 2.89 1.72 9.83
N VAL A 58 2.85 2.66 8.88
CA VAL A 58 2.16 2.50 7.61
C VAL A 58 3.15 2.65 6.46
N ILE A 59 3.21 1.64 5.60
CA ILE A 59 4.02 1.64 4.39
C ILE A 59 3.16 2.15 3.24
N PHE A 60 3.55 3.28 2.64
CA PHE A 60 2.86 3.82 1.48
C PHE A 60 3.59 3.48 0.18
N SER A 61 2.85 2.94 -0.78
CA SER A 61 3.31 2.67 -2.13
C SER A 61 2.37 3.31 -3.14
N SER A 62 2.93 4.03 -4.11
CA SER A 62 2.15 4.67 -5.18
C SER A 62 2.68 4.25 -6.54
N SER A 63 1.77 3.99 -7.47
CA SER A 63 2.09 3.73 -8.88
C SER A 63 1.41 4.78 -9.74
N ILE A 64 2.19 5.48 -10.56
CA ILE A 64 1.72 6.56 -11.44
C ILE A 64 2.15 6.24 -12.88
N TYR A 65 1.20 6.23 -13.80
CA TYR A 65 1.46 6.02 -15.22
C TYR A 65 1.34 7.36 -15.94
N LEU A 66 2.44 7.82 -16.51
CA LEU A 66 2.53 9.10 -17.23
C LEU A 66 2.77 8.89 -18.71
N THR A 67 2.02 9.61 -19.54
CA THR A 67 2.36 9.77 -20.97
C THR A 67 3.10 11.08 -21.13
N VAL A 68 4.35 11.02 -21.57
CA VAL A 68 5.28 12.14 -21.70
C VAL A 68 5.72 12.30 -23.16
N GLU A 69 6.16 13.49 -23.54
CA GLU A 69 6.69 13.73 -24.89
C GLU A 69 8.14 13.24 -25.05
N ASN A 70 8.94 13.42 -24.00
CA ASN A 70 10.32 12.95 -23.92
C ASN A 70 10.58 12.30 -22.56
N PRO A 71 10.83 11.00 -22.50
CA PRO A 71 11.10 10.28 -21.26
C PRO A 71 12.34 10.77 -20.51
N ASP A 72 13.42 11.11 -21.23
CA ASP A 72 14.67 11.53 -20.60
C ASP A 72 14.53 12.86 -19.86
N SER A 73 13.85 13.83 -20.50
CA SER A 73 13.52 15.10 -19.85
C SER A 73 12.62 14.89 -18.62
N ALA A 74 11.64 13.99 -18.72
CA ALA A 74 10.77 13.65 -17.61
C ALA A 74 11.54 13.04 -16.43
N ILE A 75 12.50 12.16 -16.69
CA ILE A 75 13.35 11.56 -15.65
C ILE A 75 14.18 12.63 -14.94
N ALA A 76 14.75 13.58 -15.68
CA ALA A 76 15.49 14.70 -15.08
C ALA A 76 14.60 15.53 -14.14
N HIS A 77 13.36 15.83 -14.57
CA HIS A 77 12.38 16.53 -13.72
C HIS A 77 12.00 15.71 -12.48
N LEU A 78 11.76 14.40 -12.63
CA LEU A 78 11.44 13.51 -11.51
C LEU A 78 12.58 13.45 -10.50
N THR A 79 13.83 13.45 -10.96
CA THR A 79 15.02 13.50 -10.09
C THR A 79 15.07 14.80 -9.29
N ASN A 80 14.80 15.94 -9.93
CA ASN A 80 14.75 17.24 -9.26
C ASN A 80 13.63 17.29 -8.22
N ILE A 81 12.44 16.74 -8.54
CA ILE A 81 11.31 16.66 -7.60
C ILE A 81 11.71 15.81 -6.39
N ALA A 82 12.34 14.64 -6.61
CA ALA A 82 12.79 13.80 -5.51
C ALA A 82 13.73 14.55 -4.57
N GLN A 83 14.74 15.25 -5.10
CA GLN A 83 15.70 16.04 -4.31
C GLN A 83 15.04 17.21 -3.58
N LYS A 84 14.13 17.94 -4.24
CA LYS A 84 13.37 19.06 -3.65
C LYS A 84 12.59 18.62 -2.41
N HIS A 85 12.02 17.42 -2.45
CA HIS A 85 11.25 16.86 -1.35
C HIS A 85 12.09 16.02 -0.37
N LYS A 86 13.43 16.20 -0.36
CA LYS A 86 14.38 15.46 0.52
C LYS A 86 14.32 13.95 0.34
N GLY A 87 13.91 13.51 -0.84
CA GLY A 87 13.91 12.12 -1.26
C GLY A 87 15.12 11.77 -2.11
N TYR A 88 15.10 10.59 -2.69
CA TYR A 88 16.13 10.11 -3.60
C TYR A 88 15.56 9.19 -4.68
N VAL A 89 16.30 9.04 -5.77
CA VAL A 89 15.97 8.10 -6.84
C VAL A 89 16.58 6.75 -6.50
N GLN A 90 15.74 5.73 -6.39
CA GLN A 90 16.17 4.35 -6.15
C GLN A 90 16.50 3.62 -7.45
N GLU A 91 15.71 3.84 -8.50
CA GLU A 91 15.87 3.22 -9.81
C GLU A 91 15.51 4.26 -10.87
N SER A 92 16.33 4.39 -11.90
CA SER A 92 16.09 5.26 -13.04
C SER A 92 16.31 4.50 -14.33
N GLY A 93 15.28 4.40 -15.16
CA GLY A 93 15.30 3.76 -16.47
C GLY A 93 14.35 4.46 -17.43
N THR A 94 14.50 4.27 -18.73
CA THR A 94 13.76 4.98 -19.79
C THR A 94 12.23 4.86 -19.66
N THR A 95 11.73 3.74 -19.15
CA THR A 95 10.27 3.48 -19.03
C THR A 95 9.78 3.45 -17.62
N LYS A 96 10.68 3.45 -16.62
CA LYS A 96 10.36 3.32 -15.20
C LYS A 96 11.32 4.15 -14.36
N CYS A 97 10.78 4.89 -13.42
CA CYS A 97 11.54 5.58 -12.39
C CYS A 97 10.95 5.26 -11.03
N VAL A 98 11.78 4.88 -10.06
CA VAL A 98 11.34 4.62 -8.68
C VAL A 98 12.02 5.64 -7.78
N ILE A 99 11.21 6.40 -7.07
CA ILE A 99 11.68 7.42 -6.14
C ILE A 99 11.20 7.11 -4.72
N ARG A 100 12.01 7.49 -3.75
CA ARG A 100 11.71 7.41 -2.33
C ARG A 100 11.54 8.82 -1.77
N ILE A 101 10.37 9.10 -1.21
CA ILE A 101 9.99 10.43 -0.69
C ILE A 101 9.54 10.27 0.76
N PRO A 102 9.97 11.16 1.68
CA PRO A 102 9.46 11.16 3.04
C PRO A 102 7.93 11.23 3.07
N ASN A 103 7.30 10.48 3.96
CA ASN A 103 5.84 10.38 4.04
C ASN A 103 5.15 11.73 4.19
N GLU A 104 5.77 12.67 4.90
CA GLU A 104 5.25 14.03 5.14
C GLU A 104 5.04 14.81 3.85
N THR A 105 5.96 14.68 2.89
CA THR A 105 5.95 15.42 1.63
C THR A 105 5.38 14.61 0.45
N ARG A 106 4.98 13.36 0.68
CA ARG A 106 4.51 12.42 -0.35
C ARG A 106 3.39 12.97 -1.23
N THR A 107 2.38 13.60 -0.61
CA THR A 107 1.21 14.11 -1.35
C THR A 107 1.58 15.30 -2.23
N ALA A 108 2.44 16.19 -1.73
CA ALA A 108 2.93 17.34 -2.50
C ALA A 108 3.81 16.87 -3.67
N ALA A 109 4.73 15.94 -3.41
CA ALA A 109 5.58 15.37 -4.45
C ALA A 109 4.77 14.63 -5.53
N ALA A 110 3.75 13.86 -5.14
CA ALA A 110 2.88 13.19 -6.10
C ALA A 110 2.14 14.21 -7.00
N GLY A 111 1.66 15.32 -6.44
CA GLY A 111 1.04 16.40 -7.21
C GLY A 111 2.01 17.04 -8.22
N GLU A 112 3.26 17.27 -7.84
CA GLU A 112 4.28 17.79 -8.77
C GLU A 112 4.64 16.78 -9.87
N ILE A 113 4.73 15.49 -9.54
CA ILE A 113 4.98 14.42 -10.52
C ILE A 113 3.87 14.37 -11.58
N GLU A 114 2.62 14.58 -11.20
CA GLU A 114 1.48 14.61 -12.13
C GLU A 114 1.57 15.75 -13.15
N THR A 115 2.30 16.81 -12.87
CA THR A 115 2.52 17.91 -13.82
C THR A 115 3.55 17.59 -14.90
N CYS A 116 4.38 16.54 -14.71
CA CYS A 116 5.42 16.14 -15.67
C CYS A 116 4.86 15.51 -16.96
N GLY A 117 3.56 15.15 -16.99
CA GLY A 117 2.95 14.53 -18.14
C GLY A 117 1.45 14.26 -17.96
N LYS A 118 0.83 13.62 -18.96
CA LYS A 118 -0.57 13.20 -18.84
C LYS A 118 -0.69 11.94 -17.99
N VAL A 119 -1.30 12.07 -16.83
CA VAL A 119 -1.62 10.90 -15.97
C VAL A 119 -2.66 10.03 -16.67
N THR A 120 -2.34 8.77 -16.87
CA THR A 120 -3.26 7.77 -17.43
C THR A 120 -3.83 6.84 -16.37
N TYR A 121 -3.07 6.60 -15.31
CA TYR A 121 -3.49 5.80 -14.16
C TYR A 121 -2.69 6.19 -12.92
N LYS A 122 -3.33 6.19 -11.77
CA LYS A 122 -2.70 6.41 -10.47
C LYS A 122 -3.35 5.48 -9.43
N ASN A 123 -2.52 4.82 -8.66
CA ASN A 123 -2.95 4.04 -7.51
C ASN A 123 -2.04 4.34 -6.33
N THR A 124 -2.61 4.39 -5.13
CA THR A 124 -1.86 4.55 -3.88
C THR A 124 -2.42 3.57 -2.87
N THR A 125 -1.56 2.75 -2.29
CA THR A 125 -1.88 1.80 -1.24
C THR A 125 -1.12 2.18 0.04
N GLY A 126 -1.80 2.03 1.17
CA GLY A 126 -1.19 2.10 2.50
C GLY A 126 -1.37 0.75 3.18
N GLU A 127 -0.28 0.15 3.60
CA GLU A 127 -0.25 -1.11 4.34
C GLU A 127 0.10 -0.81 5.80
N ASP A 128 -0.82 -1.16 6.70
CA ASP A 128 -0.61 -1.00 8.14
C ASP A 128 0.17 -2.22 8.65
N VAL A 129 1.41 -1.99 9.05
CA VAL A 129 2.33 -3.02 9.55
C VAL A 129 2.64 -2.83 11.04
N THR A 130 1.78 -2.12 11.76
CA THR A 130 1.96 -1.82 13.18
C THR A 130 2.04 -3.08 14.02
N ASP A 131 1.10 -4.01 13.80
CA ASP A 131 1.04 -5.28 14.54
C ASP A 131 2.23 -6.19 14.19
N GLU A 132 2.64 -6.22 12.91
CA GLU A 132 3.79 -6.99 12.46
C GLU A 132 5.08 -6.46 13.11
N TYR A 133 5.25 -5.14 13.17
CA TYR A 133 6.39 -4.51 13.84
C TYR A 133 6.41 -4.83 15.34
N ALA A 134 5.26 -4.76 16.00
CA ALA A 134 5.13 -5.09 17.43
C ALA A 134 5.48 -6.57 17.71
N ASP A 135 5.03 -7.49 16.85
CA ASP A 135 5.36 -8.91 16.96
C ASP A 135 6.88 -9.15 16.84
N TYR A 136 7.53 -8.51 15.85
CA TYR A 136 8.99 -8.59 15.72
C TYR A 136 9.72 -8.02 16.94
N ALA A 137 9.24 -6.91 17.50
CA ALA A 137 9.83 -6.31 18.69
C ALA A 137 9.76 -7.27 19.91
N ILE A 138 8.62 -7.91 20.14
CA ILE A 138 8.43 -8.87 21.21
C ILE A 138 9.36 -10.08 21.02
N ARG A 139 9.41 -10.63 19.80
CA ARG A 139 10.28 -11.78 19.48
C ARG A 139 11.75 -11.44 19.63
N LEU A 140 12.15 -10.24 19.21
CA LEU A 140 13.52 -9.74 19.35
C LEU A 140 13.93 -9.61 20.81
N ASP A 141 13.08 -9.04 21.65
CA ASP A 141 13.32 -8.94 23.09
C ASP A 141 13.47 -10.31 23.74
N ASN A 142 12.59 -11.25 23.40
CA ASN A 142 12.66 -12.63 23.89
C ASN A 142 13.94 -13.35 23.45
N ALA A 143 14.36 -13.17 22.19
CA ALA A 143 15.61 -13.75 21.68
C ALA A 143 16.84 -13.16 22.38
N LYS A 144 16.86 -11.85 22.60
CA LYS A 144 17.96 -11.16 23.35
C LYS A 144 18.02 -11.64 24.81
N LYS A 145 16.88 -11.81 25.47
CA LYS A 145 16.82 -12.38 26.83
C LYS A 145 17.29 -13.84 26.87
N ALA A 146 16.92 -14.63 25.89
CA ALA A 146 17.41 -16.02 25.77
C ALA A 146 18.93 -16.04 25.56
N ARG A 147 19.46 -15.21 24.64
CA ARG A 147 20.89 -15.09 24.40
C ARG A 147 21.65 -14.76 25.68
N GLN A 148 21.15 -13.84 26.49
CA GLN A 148 21.77 -13.49 27.76
C GLN A 148 21.86 -14.70 28.73
N ARG A 149 20.76 -15.49 28.83
CA ARG A 149 20.77 -16.70 29.66
C ARG A 149 21.75 -17.76 29.15
N TYR A 150 21.88 -17.93 27.84
CA TYR A 150 22.85 -18.87 27.28
C TYR A 150 24.30 -18.41 27.51
N LEU A 151 24.58 -17.08 27.49
CA LEU A 151 25.89 -16.55 27.86
C LEU A 151 26.23 -16.86 29.32
N GLU A 152 25.27 -16.74 30.25
CA GLU A 152 25.44 -17.14 31.66
C GLU A 152 25.65 -18.65 31.85
N LEU A 153 25.05 -19.47 30.98
CA LEU A 153 25.27 -20.92 30.95
C LEU A 153 26.65 -21.26 30.40
N LEU A 154 27.13 -20.55 29.39
CA LEU A 154 28.45 -20.71 28.81
C LEU A 154 29.56 -20.47 29.86
N GLU A 155 29.39 -19.39 30.67
CA GLU A 155 30.30 -19.10 31.78
C GLU A 155 30.36 -20.20 32.84
N LYS A 156 29.31 -21.00 32.98
CA LYS A 156 29.20 -22.10 33.96
C LYS A 156 29.54 -23.50 33.38
N ALA A 157 29.86 -23.56 32.08
CA ALA A 157 30.18 -24.82 31.42
C ALA A 157 31.47 -25.43 32.00
N GLU A 158 31.38 -26.66 32.48
CA GLU A 158 32.51 -27.38 33.15
C GLU A 158 33.40 -28.07 32.12
N ASN A 159 32.90 -28.35 30.93
CA ASN A 159 33.63 -29.06 29.89
C ASN A 159 33.34 -28.55 28.48
N VAL A 160 34.24 -28.89 27.54
CA VAL A 160 34.18 -28.43 26.14
C VAL A 160 32.90 -28.91 25.42
N ALA A 161 32.38 -30.10 25.77
CA ALA A 161 31.20 -30.62 25.11
C ALA A 161 29.94 -29.83 25.49
N GLU A 162 29.80 -29.41 26.72
CA GLU A 162 28.72 -28.51 27.19
C GLU A 162 28.85 -27.13 26.58
N ALA A 163 30.06 -26.56 26.56
CA ALA A 163 30.32 -25.25 25.94
C ALA A 163 29.93 -25.25 24.46
N LEU A 164 30.27 -26.30 23.71
CA LEU A 164 29.94 -26.41 22.29
C LEU A 164 28.43 -26.45 22.02
N LEU A 165 27.66 -27.12 22.89
CA LEU A 165 26.19 -27.16 22.78
C LEU A 165 25.58 -25.78 22.99
N VAL A 166 26.09 -25.04 23.98
CA VAL A 166 25.63 -23.67 24.26
C VAL A 166 26.03 -22.71 23.13
N GLU A 167 27.27 -22.81 22.62
CA GLU A 167 27.72 -22.00 21.49
C GLU A 167 26.86 -22.19 20.25
N LYS A 168 26.45 -23.42 19.93
CA LYS A 168 25.54 -23.69 18.80
C LYS A 168 24.18 -23.02 18.97
N GLU A 169 23.62 -22.99 20.18
CA GLU A 169 22.36 -22.29 20.44
C GLU A 169 22.55 -20.75 20.40
N LEU A 170 23.70 -20.24 20.86
CA LEU A 170 24.01 -18.84 20.74
C LEU A 170 24.15 -18.39 19.28
N GLU A 171 24.78 -19.18 18.42
CA GLU A 171 24.84 -18.93 16.97
C GLU A 171 23.44 -18.81 16.37
N ARG A 172 22.57 -19.80 16.62
CA ARG A 172 21.17 -19.82 16.16
C ARG A 172 20.38 -18.59 16.66
N LEU A 173 20.59 -18.17 17.92
CA LEU A 173 19.93 -17.01 18.50
C LEU A 173 20.44 -15.71 17.85
N ASN A 174 21.74 -15.61 17.59
CA ASN A 174 22.31 -14.44 16.90
C ASN A 174 21.74 -14.30 15.49
N GLU A 175 21.67 -15.38 14.71
CA GLU A 175 21.01 -15.38 13.40
C GLU A 175 19.55 -14.89 13.48
N THR A 176 18.83 -15.37 14.51
CA THR A 176 17.42 -14.96 14.73
C THR A 176 17.30 -13.48 15.06
N ILE A 177 18.20 -12.97 15.92
CA ILE A 177 18.26 -11.56 16.30
C ILE A 177 18.53 -10.69 15.06
N ASP A 178 19.57 -11.04 14.30
CA ASP A 178 19.95 -10.30 13.08
C ASP A 178 18.82 -10.26 12.06
N LEU A 179 18.10 -11.39 11.87
CA LEU A 179 16.96 -11.46 10.99
C LEU A 179 15.81 -10.54 11.44
N LEU A 180 15.48 -10.54 12.74
CA LEU A 180 14.40 -9.73 13.31
C LEU A 180 14.75 -8.24 13.26
N GLU A 181 15.98 -7.88 13.60
CA GLU A 181 16.48 -6.49 13.49
C GLU A 181 16.46 -6.01 12.04
N GLY A 182 16.87 -6.85 11.09
CA GLY A 182 16.79 -6.56 9.66
C GLY A 182 15.36 -6.32 9.17
N LYS A 183 14.39 -7.12 9.64
CA LYS A 183 12.97 -6.92 9.31
C LYS A 183 12.42 -5.61 9.90
N MET A 184 12.71 -5.31 11.15
CA MET A 184 12.29 -4.07 11.81
C MET A 184 12.87 -2.85 11.11
N ASN A 185 14.18 -2.85 10.82
CA ASN A 185 14.86 -1.78 10.10
C ASN A 185 14.25 -1.55 8.71
N ARG A 186 13.85 -2.63 8.03
CA ARG A 186 13.16 -2.54 6.74
C ARG A 186 11.79 -1.84 6.89
N ILE A 187 10.98 -2.23 7.88
CA ILE A 187 9.69 -1.57 8.16
C ILE A 187 9.90 -0.10 8.50
N ASP A 188 10.87 0.22 9.34
CA ASP A 188 11.20 1.60 9.72
C ASP A 188 11.56 2.44 8.50
N HIS A 189 12.40 1.92 7.62
CA HIS A 189 12.77 2.62 6.40
C HIS A 189 11.56 2.80 5.46
N LEU A 190 10.74 1.76 5.26
CA LEU A 190 9.58 1.79 4.37
C LEU A 190 8.43 2.64 4.93
N SER A 191 8.30 2.73 6.25
CA SER A 191 7.31 3.59 6.89
C SER A 191 7.74 5.06 6.96
N THR A 192 9.04 5.34 6.92
CA THR A 192 9.58 6.70 6.85
C THR A 192 9.53 7.25 5.43
N PHE A 193 9.87 6.44 4.43
CA PHE A 193 9.92 6.81 3.02
C PHE A 193 8.88 6.07 2.21
N SER A 194 7.95 6.80 1.60
CA SER A 194 7.02 6.26 0.61
C SER A 194 7.73 5.90 -0.69
N THR A 195 7.31 4.82 -1.30
CA THR A 195 7.76 4.42 -2.65
C THR A 195 6.82 4.96 -3.69
N ILE A 196 7.32 5.74 -4.65
CA ILE A 196 6.55 6.17 -5.81
C ILE A 196 7.20 5.56 -7.05
N THR A 197 6.48 4.64 -7.69
CA THR A 197 6.88 4.02 -8.95
C THR A 197 6.20 4.75 -10.10
N ILE A 198 6.97 5.37 -10.96
CA ILE A 198 6.50 6.12 -12.11
C ILE A 198 6.80 5.31 -13.37
N TYR A 199 5.75 4.98 -14.12
CA TYR A 199 5.85 4.34 -15.43
C TYR A 199 5.69 5.41 -16.51
N LEU A 200 6.71 5.53 -17.35
CA LEU A 200 6.77 6.52 -18.42
C LEU A 200 6.43 5.86 -19.75
N LYS A 201 5.48 6.44 -20.46
CA LYS A 201 5.12 6.05 -21.82
C LYS A 201 5.31 7.25 -22.74
N GLU A 202 6.10 7.06 -23.80
CA GLU A 202 6.25 8.11 -24.81
C GLU A 202 4.96 8.31 -25.60
N LYS A 203 4.59 9.56 -25.82
CA LYS A 203 3.46 9.95 -26.64
C LYS A 203 3.79 9.70 -28.11
N LYS A 204 3.14 8.70 -28.69
CA LYS A 204 3.28 8.41 -30.12
C LYS A 204 2.73 9.58 -30.93
N LYS A 205 3.58 10.22 -31.73
CA LYS A 205 3.16 11.22 -32.71
C LYS A 205 2.67 10.49 -33.97
N PRO A 206 1.48 10.87 -34.50
CA PRO A 206 1.04 10.29 -35.77
C PRO A 206 2.07 10.59 -36.86
N GLY A 207 2.36 9.61 -37.68
CA GLY A 207 3.24 9.83 -38.86
C GLY A 207 2.57 10.73 -39.89
N ILE A 208 3.31 11.13 -40.93
CA ILE A 208 2.84 12.04 -42.00
C ILE A 208 1.50 11.60 -42.59
N ILE A 209 1.31 10.31 -42.84
CA ILE A 209 0.04 9.73 -43.33
C ILE A 209 -1.09 9.91 -42.30
N GLY A 210 -0.78 9.80 -41.00
CA GLY A 210 -1.76 10.04 -39.93
C GLY A 210 -2.26 11.50 -39.90
N TYR A 211 -1.38 12.47 -40.10
CA TYR A 211 -1.78 13.89 -40.19
C TYR A 211 -2.65 14.16 -41.42
N ILE A 212 -2.35 13.54 -42.57
CA ILE A 212 -3.21 13.65 -43.75
C ILE A 212 -4.60 13.05 -43.46
N GLY A 213 -4.67 11.88 -42.84
CA GLY A 213 -5.94 11.26 -42.46
C GLY A 213 -6.79 12.12 -41.50
N ILE A 214 -6.13 12.71 -40.48
CA ILE A 214 -6.78 13.63 -39.54
C ILE A 214 -7.28 14.90 -40.27
N GLY A 215 -6.50 15.46 -41.20
CA GLY A 215 -6.88 16.63 -42.00
C GLY A 215 -8.11 16.31 -42.85
N ILE A 216 -8.15 15.17 -43.55
CA ILE A 216 -9.30 14.74 -44.35
C ILE A 216 -10.52 14.53 -43.44
N TYR A 217 -10.38 13.88 -42.31
CA TYR A 217 -11.47 13.67 -41.35
C TYR A 217 -12.07 15.01 -40.87
N HIS A 218 -11.25 15.99 -40.49
CA HIS A 218 -11.71 17.30 -40.06
C HIS A 218 -12.40 18.07 -41.19
N SER A 219 -11.90 17.96 -42.41
CA SER A 219 -12.50 18.60 -43.57
C SER A 219 -13.89 18.00 -43.91
N VAL A 220 -13.99 16.66 -43.88
CA VAL A 220 -15.26 15.95 -44.07
C VAL A 220 -16.23 16.26 -42.92
N LYS A 221 -15.79 16.25 -41.69
CA LYS A 221 -16.63 16.61 -40.55
C LYS A 221 -17.16 18.02 -40.65
N TRP A 222 -16.33 18.98 -41.05
CA TRP A 222 -16.75 20.38 -41.24
C TRP A 222 -17.83 20.51 -42.35
N LEU A 223 -17.73 19.68 -43.41
CA LEU A 223 -18.70 19.68 -44.51
C LEU A 223 -20.08 19.13 -44.09
N PHE A 224 -20.11 18.16 -43.17
CA PHE A 224 -21.35 17.47 -42.75
C PHE A 224 -21.91 17.95 -41.41
N VAL A 225 -21.10 18.50 -40.54
CA VAL A 225 -21.51 19.00 -39.20
C VAL A 225 -21.38 20.52 -39.20
N ARG A 226 -22.43 21.18 -39.67
CA ARG A 226 -22.57 22.62 -39.57
C ARG A 226 -23.27 22.91 -38.21
N ASN A 227 -22.56 23.61 -37.32
CA ASN A 227 -23.15 24.13 -36.09
C ASN A 227 -24.11 25.25 -36.40
#